data_01ab7cd4b87a6d135e481fc355276b21
#
_entry.id   01ab7cd4b87a6d135e481fc355276b21
#
_cell.length_a   1.000
_cell.length_b   1.000
_cell.length_c   1.000
_cell.angle_alpha   90.00
_cell.angle_beta   90.00
_cell.angle_gamma   90.00
#
_symmetry.space_group_name_H-M   'P 1'
#
loop_
_entity.id
_entity.type
_entity.pdbx_description
1 polymer ?
#
loop_
_entity_poly.entity_id
_entity_poly.type
_entity_poly.pdbx_seq_one_letter_code
_entity_poly.pdbx_strand_id
1 'polypeptide(L)'
;MKNNDITERKTELQQKLQQAVKDNDGAAFSKALGEMMEEVAQEIRQDYEDLRDERDSRVLAQRGIRQLTSEEKAFYQRLGEAAKAADPRQALANASVVMPETVIQSVFDELETRHPILSRIDFTATGGLYKLIMSTNAEQQAAWGELCDEIVKELTAGFVEVDGSLCKISAFLPVCKAMLDLGPEWLDQYVRQVLYEALANGLESAFVDGDGNKKPIGMTRQVGAGVTVSGGVYPKKAATKVTSLDPKTVGAMVSQLAVDDSGKPRQVRDLVLIVNPQDYFQRVMPATTVMAPDGTYRNNVLPYPMEVIQSAALERGEAVLGLAYRYFGAAGTDLAGRIEYSDHARFLQDQRVYIIKAYANGMPKDNKAFMRLDISDLAPLAYKVEVQDARTKGNDATLAALNIGGLALSPAFAAATVTYTATTSNASDAISALPADAAASVKVTVGGKEINNGAAATWATGANTVKVAVTAEDGTTTKTYTVTVTKS
;
A
#
# COMPACT_ATOMS: atom_id res chain seq x y z
N MET A 1 -29.86 12.49 -38.57
CA MET A 1 -31.23 12.70 -39.13
C MET A 1 -31.65 14.15 -39.09
N LYS A 2 -31.44 14.93 -38.01
CA LYS A 2 -31.87 16.36 -37.94
C LYS A 2 -31.21 17.32 -38.96
N ASN A 3 -29.95 17.12 -39.34
CA ASN A 3 -29.25 18.01 -40.27
C ASN A 3 -29.75 17.92 -41.72
N ASN A 4 -30.33 16.79 -42.16
CA ASN A 4 -30.92 16.65 -43.47
C ASN A 4 -32.22 17.45 -43.60
N ASP A 5 -33.06 17.44 -42.53
CA ASP A 5 -34.34 18.14 -42.48
C ASP A 5 -34.17 19.67 -42.59
N ILE A 6 -33.15 20.23 -41.92
CA ILE A 6 -32.84 21.67 -41.95
C ILE A 6 -32.34 22.09 -43.34
N THR A 7 -31.51 21.27 -43.96
CA THR A 7 -30.95 21.54 -45.28
C THR A 7 -32.04 21.49 -46.37
N GLU A 8 -32.99 20.55 -46.28
CA GLU A 8 -34.14 20.46 -47.17
C GLU A 8 -35.06 21.68 -47.04
N ARG A 9 -35.32 22.09 -45.80
CA ARG A 9 -36.18 23.26 -45.53
C ARG A 9 -35.57 24.59 -46.00
N LYS A 10 -34.27 24.78 -45.84
CA LYS A 10 -33.52 25.91 -46.42
C LYS A 10 -33.61 25.92 -47.94
N THR A 11 -33.51 24.77 -48.57
CA THR A 11 -33.59 24.63 -50.03
C THR A 11 -35.02 24.97 -50.52
N GLU A 12 -36.04 24.55 -49.80
CA GLU A 12 -37.46 24.93 -50.11
C GLU A 12 -37.72 26.43 -49.95
N LEU A 13 -37.20 27.06 -48.88
CA LEU A 13 -37.32 28.50 -48.66
C LEU A 13 -36.60 29.32 -49.73
N GLN A 14 -35.41 28.86 -50.18
CA GLN A 14 -34.68 29.46 -51.29
C GLN A 14 -35.44 29.33 -52.59
N GLN A 15 -36.10 28.21 -52.86
CA GLN A 15 -36.94 28.03 -54.04
C GLN A 15 -38.19 28.96 -54.01
N LYS A 16 -38.85 29.10 -52.84
CA LYS A 16 -39.94 30.03 -52.65
C LYS A 16 -39.53 31.48 -52.86
N LEU A 17 -38.36 31.89 -52.38
CA LEU A 17 -37.78 33.21 -52.62
C LEU A 17 -37.51 33.47 -54.12
N GLN A 18 -36.91 32.48 -54.82
CA GLN A 18 -36.67 32.60 -56.25
C GLN A 18 -37.97 32.67 -57.07
N GLN A 19 -38.97 31.93 -56.67
CA GLN A 19 -40.27 31.94 -57.31
C GLN A 19 -41.00 33.30 -57.08
N ALA A 20 -41.00 33.83 -55.86
CA ALA A 20 -41.58 35.13 -55.53
C ALA A 20 -40.92 36.31 -56.31
N VAL A 21 -39.59 36.20 -56.55
CA VAL A 21 -38.87 37.17 -57.39
C VAL A 21 -39.30 37.06 -58.87
N LYS A 22 -39.50 35.86 -59.42
CA LYS A 22 -39.91 35.60 -60.78
C LYS A 22 -41.38 36.13 -61.04
N ASP A 23 -42.24 35.91 -60.03
CA ASP A 23 -43.65 36.28 -60.10
C ASP A 23 -43.90 37.76 -59.72
N ASN A 24 -42.84 38.52 -59.39
CA ASN A 24 -42.84 39.92 -58.96
C ASN A 24 -43.79 40.17 -57.79
N ASP A 25 -43.99 39.17 -56.91
CA ASP A 25 -44.88 39.26 -55.75
C ASP A 25 -44.06 39.68 -54.50
N GLY A 26 -44.16 40.97 -54.19
CA GLY A 26 -43.42 41.57 -53.05
C GLY A 26 -43.96 41.11 -51.71
N ALA A 27 -45.20 40.65 -51.58
CA ALA A 27 -45.74 40.13 -50.32
C ALA A 27 -45.21 38.70 -50.02
N ALA A 28 -45.22 37.84 -51.04
CA ALA A 28 -44.68 36.51 -50.96
C ALA A 28 -43.12 36.51 -50.68
N PHE A 29 -42.43 37.48 -51.32
CA PHE A 29 -40.97 37.66 -51.07
C PHE A 29 -40.67 38.06 -49.62
N SER A 30 -41.40 39.06 -49.08
CA SER A 30 -41.24 39.55 -47.71
C SER A 30 -41.55 38.47 -46.70
N LYS A 31 -42.55 37.61 -46.95
CA LYS A 31 -42.90 36.48 -46.09
C LYS A 31 -41.83 35.39 -46.11
N ALA A 32 -41.39 34.98 -47.30
CA ALA A 32 -40.33 33.93 -47.43
C ALA A 32 -38.99 34.42 -46.88
N LEU A 33 -38.67 35.71 -46.99
CA LEU A 33 -37.49 36.30 -46.39
C LEU A 33 -37.56 36.32 -44.85
N GLY A 34 -38.74 36.65 -44.29
CA GLY A 34 -38.99 36.61 -42.86
C GLY A 34 -38.81 35.18 -42.27
N GLU A 35 -39.39 34.18 -42.92
CA GLU A 35 -39.26 32.77 -42.52
C GLU A 35 -37.81 32.29 -42.60
N MET A 36 -37.05 32.70 -43.62
CA MET A 36 -35.64 32.38 -43.76
C MET A 36 -34.78 33.06 -42.68
N MET A 37 -35.04 34.30 -42.34
CA MET A 37 -34.36 35.02 -41.25
C MET A 37 -34.65 34.41 -39.87
N GLU A 38 -35.84 33.91 -39.66
CA GLU A 38 -36.25 33.26 -38.41
C GLU A 38 -35.56 31.89 -38.24
N GLU A 39 -35.44 31.11 -39.32
CA GLU A 39 -34.69 29.83 -39.35
C GLU A 39 -33.20 30.04 -39.08
N VAL A 40 -32.57 31.03 -39.71
CA VAL A 40 -31.15 31.39 -39.48
C VAL A 40 -30.93 31.89 -38.06
N ALA A 41 -31.89 32.66 -37.51
CA ALA A 41 -31.81 33.12 -36.11
C ALA A 41 -31.94 31.98 -35.11
N GLN A 42 -32.73 30.94 -35.40
CA GLN A 42 -32.84 29.73 -34.58
C GLN A 42 -31.53 28.90 -34.65
N GLU A 43 -30.96 28.74 -35.84
CA GLU A 43 -29.68 28.04 -36.03
C GLU A 43 -28.56 28.71 -35.24
N ILE A 44 -28.43 30.05 -35.35
CA ILE A 44 -27.41 30.81 -34.59
C ILE A 44 -27.63 30.70 -33.08
N ARG A 45 -28.86 30.65 -32.59
CA ARG A 45 -29.15 30.44 -31.16
C ARG A 45 -28.75 29.04 -30.72
N GLN A 46 -29.03 28.04 -31.52
CA GLN A 46 -28.72 26.65 -31.23
C GLN A 46 -27.19 26.42 -31.22
N ASP A 47 -26.49 26.93 -32.24
CA ASP A 47 -25.02 26.92 -32.29
C ASP A 47 -24.38 27.65 -31.10
N TYR A 48 -24.99 28.76 -30.66
CA TYR A 48 -24.49 29.49 -29.49
C TYR A 48 -24.72 28.74 -28.17
N GLU A 49 -25.85 28.05 -28.02
CA GLU A 49 -26.13 27.17 -26.86
C GLU A 49 -25.21 25.97 -26.84
N ASP A 50 -24.97 25.32 -27.99
CA ASP A 50 -24.06 24.18 -28.12
C ASP A 50 -22.60 24.58 -27.80
N LEU A 51 -22.14 25.72 -28.30
CA LEU A 51 -20.81 26.27 -27.98
C LEU A 51 -20.66 26.65 -26.50
N ARG A 52 -21.73 27.12 -25.88
CA ARG A 52 -21.76 27.44 -24.45
C ARG A 52 -21.70 26.17 -23.61
N ASP A 53 -22.45 25.13 -23.97
CA ASP A 53 -22.46 23.84 -23.28
C ASP A 53 -21.10 23.09 -23.43
N GLU A 54 -20.47 23.15 -24.62
CA GLU A 54 -19.10 22.63 -24.82
C GLU A 54 -18.05 23.36 -23.98
N ARG A 55 -18.18 24.67 -23.85
CA ARG A 55 -17.25 25.49 -23.06
C ARG A 55 -17.41 25.21 -21.57
N ASP A 56 -18.63 25.12 -21.08
CA ASP A 56 -18.91 24.78 -19.70
C ASP A 56 -18.48 23.33 -19.38
N SER A 57 -18.68 22.40 -20.29
CA SER A 57 -18.21 21.01 -20.20
C SER A 57 -16.71 20.91 -20.09
N ARG A 58 -15.94 21.69 -20.86
CA ARG A 58 -14.48 21.74 -20.77
C ARG A 58 -13.97 22.28 -19.44
N VAL A 59 -14.61 23.35 -18.95
CA VAL A 59 -14.23 23.96 -17.66
C VAL A 59 -14.52 23.01 -16.50
N LEU A 60 -15.64 22.29 -16.55
CA LEU A 60 -16.02 21.33 -15.50
C LEU A 60 -15.19 20.05 -15.57
N ALA A 61 -14.84 19.57 -16.78
CA ALA A 61 -13.93 18.45 -16.97
C ALA A 61 -12.52 18.77 -16.44
N GLN A 62 -12.02 19.99 -16.63
CA GLN A 62 -10.75 20.44 -16.04
C GLN A 62 -10.78 20.48 -14.50
N ARG A 63 -11.96 20.62 -13.90
CA ARG A 63 -12.18 20.56 -12.44
C ARG A 63 -12.50 19.15 -11.92
N GLY A 64 -12.44 18.13 -12.80
CA GLY A 64 -12.76 16.74 -12.44
C GLY A 64 -14.26 16.48 -12.23
N ILE A 65 -15.14 17.37 -12.66
CA ILE A 65 -16.60 17.22 -12.54
C ILE A 65 -17.15 16.81 -13.91
N ARG A 66 -17.65 15.58 -14.01
CA ARG A 66 -18.34 15.08 -15.21
C ARG A 66 -19.75 15.69 -15.30
N GLN A 67 -20.07 16.32 -16.42
CA GLN A 67 -21.43 16.70 -16.73
C GLN A 67 -22.16 15.55 -17.44
N LEU A 68 -23.46 15.42 -17.14
CA LEU A 68 -24.34 14.51 -17.85
C LEU A 68 -24.57 15.05 -19.26
N THR A 69 -24.47 14.20 -20.27
CA THR A 69 -24.82 14.52 -21.64
C THR A 69 -26.32 14.84 -21.76
N SER A 70 -26.72 15.45 -22.86
CA SER A 70 -28.15 15.74 -23.10
C SER A 70 -29.00 14.46 -23.09
N GLU A 71 -28.48 13.36 -23.60
CA GLU A 71 -29.12 12.06 -23.61
C GLU A 71 -29.20 11.43 -22.20
N GLU A 72 -28.16 11.57 -21.40
CA GLU A 72 -28.14 11.14 -19.99
C GLU A 72 -29.16 11.95 -19.17
N LYS A 73 -29.22 13.27 -19.35
CA LYS A 73 -30.20 14.13 -18.69
C LYS A 73 -31.64 13.72 -19.05
N ALA A 74 -31.90 13.49 -20.35
CA ALA A 74 -33.22 13.03 -20.82
C ALA A 74 -33.56 11.62 -20.26
N PHE A 75 -32.59 10.73 -20.17
CA PHE A 75 -32.77 9.42 -19.56
C PHE A 75 -33.15 9.53 -18.09
N TYR A 76 -32.40 10.27 -17.28
CA TYR A 76 -32.68 10.43 -15.86
C TYR A 76 -33.96 11.19 -15.57
N GLN A 77 -34.36 12.13 -16.43
CA GLN A 77 -35.66 12.79 -16.32
C GLN A 77 -36.81 11.80 -16.54
N ARG A 78 -36.77 10.99 -17.60
CA ARG A 78 -37.79 9.96 -17.87
C ARG A 78 -37.82 8.89 -16.76
N LEU A 79 -36.66 8.52 -16.23
CA LEU A 79 -36.56 7.58 -15.10
C LEU A 79 -37.24 8.19 -13.86
N GLY A 80 -37.01 9.48 -13.58
CA GLY A 80 -37.61 10.21 -12.46
C GLY A 80 -39.12 10.38 -12.60
N GLU A 81 -39.60 10.56 -13.81
CA GLU A 81 -41.06 10.63 -14.11
C GLU A 81 -41.72 9.25 -13.96
N ALA A 82 -41.09 8.20 -14.47
CA ALA A 82 -41.56 6.83 -14.32
C ALA A 82 -41.59 6.38 -12.85
N ALA A 83 -40.61 6.81 -12.04
CA ALA A 83 -40.53 6.50 -10.61
C ALA A 83 -41.66 7.19 -9.80
N LYS A 84 -42.19 8.27 -10.30
CA LYS A 84 -43.32 9.03 -9.67
C LYS A 84 -44.69 8.53 -10.09
N ALA A 85 -44.77 7.64 -11.09
CA ALA A 85 -46.06 7.08 -11.56
C ALA A 85 -46.70 6.17 -10.51
N ALA A 86 -48.02 6.00 -10.58
CA ALA A 86 -48.79 5.15 -9.65
C ALA A 86 -48.33 3.66 -9.70
N ASP A 87 -47.84 3.20 -10.86
CA ASP A 87 -47.14 1.90 -11.02
C ASP A 87 -45.80 2.13 -11.74
N PRO A 88 -44.71 2.31 -10.99
CA PRO A 88 -43.38 2.58 -11.55
C PRO A 88 -42.86 1.49 -12.48
N ARG A 89 -43.23 0.23 -12.25
CA ARG A 89 -42.78 -0.89 -13.08
C ARG A 89 -43.40 -0.87 -14.46
N GLN A 90 -44.71 -0.58 -14.51
CA GLN A 90 -45.43 -0.52 -15.77
C GLN A 90 -45.11 0.76 -16.55
N ALA A 91 -44.85 1.86 -15.84
CA ALA A 91 -44.38 3.11 -16.45
C ALA A 91 -42.99 2.99 -17.09
N LEU A 92 -42.07 2.29 -16.45
CA LEU A 92 -40.74 1.96 -16.99
C LEU A 92 -40.84 1.05 -18.22
N ALA A 93 -41.66 0.01 -18.17
CA ALA A 93 -41.86 -0.90 -19.29
C ALA A 93 -42.47 -0.21 -20.53
N ASN A 94 -43.38 0.74 -20.33
CA ASN A 94 -44.03 1.48 -21.41
C ASN A 94 -43.20 2.63 -21.99
N ALA A 95 -42.16 3.07 -21.30
CA ALA A 95 -41.40 4.27 -21.64
C ALA A 95 -40.33 4.06 -22.75
N SER A 96 -40.10 2.85 -23.25
CA SER A 96 -39.01 2.52 -24.22
C SER A 96 -37.70 3.30 -23.93
N VAL A 97 -37.28 3.31 -22.68
CA VAL A 97 -36.12 4.09 -22.26
C VAL A 97 -34.86 3.33 -22.61
N VAL A 98 -34.26 3.66 -23.74
CA VAL A 98 -32.95 3.19 -24.13
C VAL A 98 -31.89 3.88 -23.26
N MET A 99 -31.09 3.10 -22.55
CA MET A 99 -30.02 3.67 -21.74
C MET A 99 -28.92 4.22 -22.65
N PRO A 100 -28.44 5.46 -22.42
CA PRO A 100 -27.34 6.03 -23.22
C PRO A 100 -26.06 5.19 -23.10
N GLU A 101 -25.32 5.08 -24.19
CA GLU A 101 -24.06 4.31 -24.26
C GLU A 101 -23.03 4.80 -23.22
N THR A 102 -23.00 6.08 -22.94
CA THR A 102 -22.11 6.70 -21.94
C THR A 102 -22.43 6.28 -20.50
N VAL A 103 -23.73 6.05 -20.16
CA VAL A 103 -24.13 5.50 -18.85
C VAL A 103 -23.75 4.03 -18.78
N ILE A 104 -23.92 3.28 -19.86
CA ILE A 104 -23.48 1.89 -19.99
C ILE A 104 -21.99 1.78 -19.70
N GLN A 105 -21.18 2.61 -20.36
CA GLN A 105 -19.72 2.62 -20.19
C GLN A 105 -19.33 2.89 -18.73
N SER A 106 -19.96 3.85 -18.06
CA SER A 106 -19.66 4.16 -16.66
C SER A 106 -19.99 3.01 -15.69
N VAL A 107 -21.08 2.26 -15.98
CA VAL A 107 -21.41 1.07 -15.18
C VAL A 107 -20.37 -0.04 -15.39
N PHE A 108 -19.86 -0.22 -16.60
CA PHE A 108 -18.77 -1.19 -16.85
C PHE A 108 -17.48 -0.78 -16.18
N ASP A 109 -17.11 0.49 -16.21
CA ASP A 109 -15.92 1.01 -15.55
C ASP A 109 -15.96 0.78 -14.01
N GLU A 110 -17.14 0.93 -13.40
CA GLU A 110 -17.35 0.66 -11.97
C GLU A 110 -17.26 -0.84 -11.63
N LEU A 111 -17.70 -1.72 -12.55
CA LEU A 111 -17.65 -3.17 -12.37
C LEU A 111 -16.27 -3.77 -12.68
N GLU A 112 -15.40 -3.02 -13.37
CA GLU A 112 -14.07 -3.49 -13.71
C GLU A 112 -13.15 -3.48 -12.48
N THR A 113 -13.18 -4.56 -11.71
CA THR A 113 -12.22 -4.79 -10.64
C THR A 113 -10.91 -5.29 -11.25
N ARG A 114 -9.80 -4.63 -10.95
CA ARG A 114 -8.48 -5.06 -11.40
C ARG A 114 -8.03 -6.26 -10.57
N HIS A 115 -7.65 -7.33 -11.25
CA HIS A 115 -7.12 -8.57 -10.65
C HIS A 115 -5.62 -8.74 -10.96
N PRO A 116 -4.73 -7.91 -10.37
CA PRO A 116 -3.32 -7.91 -10.74
C PRO A 116 -2.60 -9.22 -10.39
N ILE A 117 -3.11 -10.00 -9.43
CA ILE A 117 -2.55 -11.32 -9.09
C ILE A 117 -2.68 -12.28 -10.27
N LEU A 118 -3.84 -12.31 -10.93
CA LEU A 118 -4.08 -13.20 -12.07
C LEU A 118 -3.15 -12.89 -13.25
N SER A 119 -2.80 -11.61 -13.45
CA SER A 119 -1.87 -11.20 -14.49
C SER A 119 -0.40 -11.59 -14.21
N ARG A 120 -0.07 -11.93 -12.96
CA ARG A 120 1.28 -12.34 -12.52
C ARG A 120 1.49 -13.86 -12.51
N ILE A 121 0.43 -14.62 -12.73
CA ILE A 121 0.49 -16.08 -12.78
C ILE A 121 0.59 -16.51 -14.22
N ASP A 122 1.62 -17.31 -14.52
CA ASP A 122 1.76 -17.93 -15.84
C ASP A 122 0.82 -19.13 -15.95
N PHE A 123 -0.24 -18.98 -16.76
CA PHE A 123 -1.19 -20.07 -17.01
C PHE A 123 -0.72 -20.96 -18.14
N THR A 124 -0.67 -22.26 -17.88
CA THR A 124 -0.44 -23.29 -18.89
C THR A 124 -1.77 -23.86 -19.35
N ALA A 125 -2.09 -23.76 -20.65
CA ALA A 125 -3.29 -24.36 -21.23
C ALA A 125 -3.17 -25.90 -21.22
N THR A 126 -4.20 -26.58 -20.68
CA THR A 126 -4.21 -28.05 -20.56
C THR A 126 -5.56 -28.63 -20.93
N GLY A 127 -5.57 -29.89 -21.33
CA GLY A 127 -6.77 -30.63 -21.78
C GLY A 127 -7.45 -31.43 -20.68
N GLY A 128 -7.49 -30.99 -19.42
CA GLY A 128 -8.22 -31.63 -18.33
C GLY A 128 -7.36 -32.36 -17.29
N LEU A 129 -6.52 -33.31 -17.68
CA LEU A 129 -5.47 -33.89 -16.84
C LEU A 129 -4.13 -33.31 -17.24
N TYR A 130 -3.31 -32.95 -16.27
CA TYR A 130 -1.96 -32.42 -16.54
C TYR A 130 -0.94 -33.12 -15.65
N LYS A 131 0.28 -33.23 -16.19
CA LYS A 131 1.48 -33.59 -15.43
C LYS A 131 2.39 -32.39 -15.34
N LEU A 132 2.61 -31.91 -14.13
CA LEU A 132 3.62 -30.91 -13.89
C LEU A 132 4.95 -31.61 -13.62
N ILE A 133 5.90 -31.43 -14.53
CA ILE A 133 7.27 -31.94 -14.38
C ILE A 133 8.11 -30.82 -13.81
N MET A 134 8.55 -30.97 -12.56
CA MET A 134 9.44 -30.02 -11.90
C MET A 134 10.84 -30.61 -11.81
N SER A 135 11.86 -29.82 -12.22
CA SER A 135 13.25 -30.20 -11.99
C SER A 135 13.60 -30.02 -10.52
N THR A 136 14.13 -31.07 -9.90
CA THR A 136 14.68 -31.01 -8.53
C THR A 136 16.12 -30.50 -8.53
N ASN A 137 16.70 -30.30 -9.71
CA ASN A 137 18.10 -29.90 -9.88
C ASN A 137 18.20 -28.38 -10.09
N ALA A 138 18.22 -27.62 -8.99
CA ALA A 138 18.65 -26.25 -9.05
C ALA A 138 20.17 -26.19 -9.15
N GLU A 139 20.67 -25.44 -10.14
CA GLU A 139 22.06 -25.00 -10.29
C GLU A 139 23.14 -26.08 -10.08
N GLN A 140 23.18 -27.06 -10.97
CA GLN A 140 24.35 -27.90 -11.08
C GLN A 140 25.43 -27.12 -11.84
N GLN A 141 26.63 -27.06 -11.24
CA GLN A 141 27.78 -26.39 -11.86
C GLN A 141 28.55 -27.36 -12.72
N ALA A 142 28.91 -26.94 -13.93
CA ALA A 142 29.92 -27.63 -14.73
C ALA A 142 31.29 -27.57 -14.04
N ALA A 143 32.08 -28.60 -14.19
CA ALA A 143 33.45 -28.60 -13.69
C ALA A 143 34.38 -27.91 -14.69
N TRP A 144 35.37 -27.20 -14.17
CA TRP A 144 36.48 -26.67 -14.94
C TRP A 144 37.59 -27.68 -14.96
N GLY A 145 38.21 -27.99 -16.10
CA GLY A 145 39.37 -28.86 -16.29
C GLY A 145 40.36 -28.26 -17.27
N GLU A 146 41.55 -28.85 -17.38
CA GLU A 146 42.50 -28.45 -18.43
C GLU A 146 42.02 -28.84 -19.82
N LEU A 147 42.64 -28.29 -20.87
CA LEU A 147 42.12 -28.35 -22.23
C LEU A 147 41.99 -29.77 -22.83
N CYS A 148 42.61 -30.76 -22.18
CA CYS A 148 42.61 -32.16 -22.62
C CYS A 148 42.19 -33.15 -21.49
N ASP A 149 41.63 -32.67 -20.39
CA ASP A 149 41.15 -33.53 -19.31
C ASP A 149 39.85 -34.27 -19.63
N GLU A 150 39.65 -35.45 -19.05
CA GLU A 150 38.40 -36.18 -19.14
C GLU A 150 37.25 -35.38 -18.48
N ILE A 151 36.05 -35.43 -19.09
CA ILE A 151 34.85 -34.83 -18.51
C ILE A 151 34.42 -35.66 -17.30
N VAL A 152 34.74 -35.17 -16.10
CA VAL A 152 34.61 -35.93 -14.84
C VAL A 152 33.26 -35.68 -14.13
N LYS A 153 32.46 -34.69 -14.52
CA LYS A 153 31.26 -34.34 -13.78
C LYS A 153 29.99 -34.72 -14.52
N GLU A 154 29.35 -35.77 -14.03
CA GLU A 154 28.00 -36.17 -14.45
C GLU A 154 26.94 -35.26 -13.79
N LEU A 155 26.04 -34.71 -14.59
CA LEU A 155 24.87 -33.95 -14.11
C LEU A 155 23.72 -34.93 -13.88
N THR A 156 23.22 -34.99 -12.65
CA THR A 156 22.08 -35.86 -12.30
C THR A 156 20.77 -35.15 -12.69
N ALA A 157 19.99 -35.73 -13.57
CA ALA A 157 18.64 -35.23 -13.90
C ALA A 157 17.62 -35.81 -12.90
N GLY A 158 17.15 -34.99 -11.97
CA GLY A 158 16.03 -35.31 -11.08
C GLY A 158 14.78 -34.56 -11.51
N PHE A 159 13.69 -35.32 -11.70
CA PHE A 159 12.38 -34.76 -12.01
C PHE A 159 11.37 -35.28 -10.99
N VAL A 160 10.47 -34.38 -10.53
CA VAL A 160 9.29 -34.75 -9.76
C VAL A 160 8.07 -34.52 -10.65
N GLU A 161 7.27 -35.55 -10.82
CA GLU A 161 6.00 -35.47 -11.51
C GLU A 161 4.89 -35.20 -10.48
N VAL A 162 4.05 -34.20 -10.76
CA VAL A 162 2.83 -33.93 -10.00
C VAL A 162 1.65 -34.06 -10.94
N ASP A 163 0.85 -35.09 -10.73
CA ASP A 163 -0.39 -35.31 -11.46
C ASP A 163 -1.48 -34.39 -10.90
N GLY A 164 -2.21 -33.72 -11.78
CA GLY A 164 -3.28 -32.83 -11.40
C GLY A 164 -4.46 -32.89 -12.36
N SER A 165 -5.64 -32.55 -11.86
CA SER A 165 -6.85 -32.39 -12.66
C SER A 165 -7.38 -30.98 -12.54
N LEU A 166 -8.02 -30.47 -13.59
CA LEU A 166 -8.69 -29.19 -13.57
C LEU A 166 -9.93 -29.25 -12.66
N CYS A 167 -10.11 -28.18 -11.89
CA CYS A 167 -11.31 -27.95 -11.10
C CYS A 167 -12.27 -27.06 -11.86
N LYS A 168 -13.57 -27.30 -11.74
CA LYS A 168 -14.60 -26.46 -12.35
C LYS A 168 -14.96 -25.31 -11.43
N ILE A 169 -14.85 -24.08 -11.93
CA ILE A 169 -15.44 -22.89 -11.35
C ILE A 169 -16.64 -22.46 -12.19
N SER A 170 -17.76 -22.08 -11.56
CA SER A 170 -18.95 -21.66 -12.27
C SER A 170 -19.77 -20.68 -11.44
N ALA A 171 -20.39 -19.72 -12.11
CA ALA A 171 -21.37 -18.81 -11.55
C ALA A 171 -22.61 -18.75 -12.44
N PHE A 172 -23.77 -18.42 -11.89
CA PHE A 172 -24.97 -18.20 -12.67
C PHE A 172 -25.71 -16.95 -12.20
N LEU A 173 -26.38 -16.29 -13.13
CA LEU A 173 -27.16 -15.07 -12.89
C LEU A 173 -28.53 -15.21 -13.56
N PRO A 174 -29.64 -15.26 -12.80
CA PRO A 174 -30.99 -15.16 -13.35
C PRO A 174 -31.37 -13.71 -13.63
N VAL A 175 -31.87 -13.45 -14.81
CA VAL A 175 -32.30 -12.11 -15.27
C VAL A 175 -33.75 -12.18 -15.72
N CYS A 176 -34.59 -11.23 -15.31
CA CYS A 176 -35.97 -11.14 -15.75
C CYS A 176 -36.05 -10.85 -17.26
N LYS A 177 -36.87 -11.60 -18.01
CA LYS A 177 -37.00 -11.40 -19.45
C LYS A 177 -37.55 -10.03 -19.83
N ALA A 178 -38.43 -9.46 -19.01
CA ALA A 178 -38.91 -8.10 -19.21
C ALA A 178 -37.80 -7.03 -19.22
N MET A 179 -36.67 -7.29 -18.53
CA MET A 179 -35.50 -6.38 -18.59
C MET A 179 -34.73 -6.53 -19.90
N LEU A 180 -34.78 -7.71 -20.54
CA LEU A 180 -34.16 -7.94 -21.85
C LEU A 180 -34.90 -7.18 -22.97
N ASP A 181 -36.22 -6.97 -22.83
CA ASP A 181 -37.02 -6.26 -23.79
C ASP A 181 -36.76 -4.73 -23.77
N LEU A 182 -36.24 -4.21 -22.66
CA LEU A 182 -35.93 -2.79 -22.47
C LEU A 182 -34.60 -2.34 -23.07
N GLY A 183 -33.66 -3.27 -23.31
CA GLY A 183 -32.34 -2.97 -23.88
C GLY A 183 -31.48 -4.21 -23.92
N PRO A 184 -31.72 -5.14 -24.87
CA PRO A 184 -31.12 -6.47 -24.84
C PRO A 184 -29.60 -6.45 -24.97
N GLU A 185 -29.02 -5.56 -25.75
CA GLU A 185 -27.58 -5.49 -25.96
C GLU A 185 -26.84 -5.03 -24.70
N TRP A 186 -27.33 -3.96 -24.07
CA TRP A 186 -26.77 -3.46 -22.82
C TRP A 186 -26.84 -4.52 -21.71
N LEU A 187 -28.02 -5.14 -21.54
CA LEU A 187 -28.21 -6.09 -20.46
C LEU A 187 -27.37 -7.36 -20.66
N ASP A 188 -27.20 -7.84 -21.88
CA ASP A 188 -26.29 -8.94 -22.16
C ASP A 188 -24.83 -8.60 -21.82
N GLN A 189 -24.40 -7.40 -22.19
CA GLN A 189 -23.06 -6.90 -21.85
C GLN A 189 -22.86 -6.79 -20.34
N TYR A 190 -23.82 -6.20 -19.62
CA TYR A 190 -23.78 -6.11 -18.15
C TYR A 190 -23.71 -7.48 -17.48
N VAL A 191 -24.55 -8.42 -17.91
CA VAL A 191 -24.56 -9.78 -17.38
C VAL A 191 -23.22 -10.47 -17.60
N ARG A 192 -22.61 -10.31 -18.78
CA ARG A 192 -21.28 -10.85 -19.08
C ARG A 192 -20.24 -10.26 -18.15
N GLN A 193 -20.22 -8.96 -17.98
CA GLN A 193 -19.26 -8.29 -17.09
C GLN A 193 -19.37 -8.79 -15.65
N VAL A 194 -20.59 -8.86 -15.10
CA VAL A 194 -20.83 -9.38 -13.74
C VAL A 194 -20.36 -10.84 -13.59
N LEU A 195 -20.61 -11.67 -14.60
CA LEU A 195 -20.18 -13.07 -14.56
C LEU A 195 -18.65 -13.20 -14.67
N TYR A 196 -17.99 -12.42 -15.52
CA TYR A 196 -16.53 -12.39 -15.61
C TYR A 196 -15.88 -11.90 -14.32
N GLU A 197 -16.43 -10.86 -13.71
CA GLU A 197 -15.95 -10.34 -12.43
C GLU A 197 -16.11 -11.39 -11.32
N ALA A 198 -17.27 -12.08 -11.26
CA ALA A 198 -17.47 -13.16 -10.30
C ALA A 198 -16.49 -14.34 -10.52
N LEU A 199 -16.18 -14.66 -11.78
CA LEU A 199 -15.19 -15.67 -12.12
C LEU A 199 -13.79 -15.27 -11.67
N ALA A 200 -13.36 -14.04 -11.97
CA ALA A 200 -12.05 -13.49 -11.62
C ALA A 200 -11.86 -13.43 -10.10
N ASN A 201 -12.85 -12.93 -9.36
CA ASN A 201 -12.87 -12.94 -7.89
C ASN A 201 -12.73 -14.36 -7.33
N GLY A 202 -13.46 -15.31 -7.90
CA GLY A 202 -13.39 -16.71 -7.48
C GLY A 202 -12.05 -17.36 -7.75
N LEU A 203 -11.43 -17.08 -8.89
CA LEU A 203 -10.08 -17.55 -9.24
C LEU A 203 -9.03 -16.91 -8.31
N GLU A 204 -9.07 -15.61 -8.12
CA GLU A 204 -8.15 -14.89 -7.25
C GLU A 204 -8.21 -15.41 -5.81
N SER A 205 -9.41 -15.57 -5.25
CA SER A 205 -9.61 -16.14 -3.91
C SER A 205 -9.04 -17.57 -3.81
N ALA A 206 -9.23 -18.39 -4.84
CA ALA A 206 -8.73 -19.76 -4.85
C ALA A 206 -7.19 -19.82 -4.97
N PHE A 207 -6.58 -18.95 -5.76
CA PHE A 207 -5.11 -18.91 -5.91
C PHE A 207 -4.41 -18.33 -4.69
N VAL A 208 -5.05 -17.42 -3.98
CA VAL A 208 -4.47 -16.84 -2.76
C VAL A 208 -4.67 -17.76 -1.56
N ASP A 209 -5.90 -18.20 -1.26
CA ASP A 209 -6.22 -18.97 -0.04
C ASP A 209 -7.00 -20.27 -0.26
N GLY A 210 -7.07 -20.79 -1.48
CA GLY A 210 -7.73 -22.07 -1.75
C GLY A 210 -7.14 -23.23 -0.95
N ASP A 211 -7.99 -24.14 -0.49
CA ASP A 211 -7.56 -25.26 0.37
C ASP A 211 -7.13 -26.52 -0.38
N GLY A 212 -7.28 -26.57 -1.71
CA GLY A 212 -6.94 -27.72 -2.55
C GLY A 212 -8.07 -28.74 -2.71
N ASN A 213 -9.16 -28.66 -1.94
CA ASN A 213 -10.28 -29.57 -2.07
C ASN A 213 -11.24 -29.11 -3.18
N LYS A 214 -11.15 -29.73 -4.36
CA LYS A 214 -11.91 -29.38 -5.58
C LYS A 214 -11.72 -27.93 -6.04
N LYS A 215 -10.63 -27.31 -5.64
CA LYS A 215 -10.21 -25.95 -6.01
C LYS A 215 -8.68 -25.86 -5.93
N PRO A 216 -8.06 -24.82 -6.50
CA PRO A 216 -6.61 -24.61 -6.43
C PRO A 216 -6.05 -24.64 -5.01
N ILE A 217 -4.76 -24.99 -4.90
CA ILE A 217 -4.01 -24.88 -3.64
C ILE A 217 -3.45 -23.47 -3.54
N GLY A 218 -3.93 -22.71 -2.57
CA GLY A 218 -3.58 -21.32 -2.39
C GLY A 218 -2.13 -21.08 -1.95
N MET A 219 -1.66 -19.85 -2.16
CA MET A 219 -0.31 -19.40 -1.76
C MET A 219 -0.10 -19.48 -0.24
N THR A 220 -1.19 -19.41 0.54
CA THR A 220 -1.17 -19.52 2.00
C THR A 220 -1.00 -20.95 2.51
N ARG A 221 -1.08 -21.96 1.64
CA ARG A 221 -1.10 -23.38 2.01
C ARG A 221 0.29 -24.02 1.98
N GLN A 222 0.49 -25.02 2.84
CA GLN A 222 1.69 -25.83 2.83
C GLN A 222 1.61 -26.85 1.69
N VAL A 223 2.72 -27.00 0.97
CA VAL A 223 2.87 -27.97 -0.14
C VAL A 223 4.20 -28.71 0.01
N GLY A 224 4.32 -29.87 -0.62
CA GLY A 224 5.55 -30.65 -0.67
C GLY A 224 5.53 -31.90 0.21
N ALA A 225 6.66 -32.61 0.23
CA ALA A 225 6.80 -33.85 0.96
C ALA A 225 6.63 -33.66 2.48
N GLY A 226 5.89 -34.57 3.13
CA GLY A 226 5.66 -34.52 4.59
C GLY A 226 4.46 -33.66 5.03
N VAL A 227 3.75 -32.99 4.12
CA VAL A 227 2.53 -32.27 4.44
C VAL A 227 1.36 -33.26 4.58
N THR A 228 0.70 -33.25 5.75
CA THR A 228 -0.47 -34.10 5.97
C THR A 228 -1.71 -33.43 5.40
N VAL A 229 -2.27 -34.00 4.33
CA VAL A 229 -3.50 -33.55 3.69
C VAL A 229 -4.66 -34.36 4.27
N SER A 230 -5.64 -33.69 4.86
CA SER A 230 -6.82 -34.32 5.45
C SER A 230 -8.07 -34.03 4.61
N GLY A 231 -8.71 -35.06 4.07
CA GLY A 231 -9.92 -34.88 3.24
C GLY A 231 -9.69 -34.03 1.98
N GLY A 232 -8.48 -33.98 1.45
CA GLY A 232 -8.11 -33.13 0.30
C GLY A 232 -7.77 -31.68 0.68
N VAL A 233 -7.83 -31.33 1.97
CA VAL A 233 -7.54 -29.97 2.47
C VAL A 233 -6.08 -29.87 2.88
N TYR A 234 -5.36 -28.91 2.28
CA TYR A 234 -3.99 -28.56 2.61
C TYR A 234 -3.95 -27.59 3.82
N PRO A 235 -3.09 -27.84 4.82
CA PRO A 235 -3.02 -26.97 5.99
C PRO A 235 -2.50 -25.57 5.64
N LYS A 236 -2.99 -24.54 6.36
CA LYS A 236 -2.42 -23.18 6.24
C LYS A 236 -0.99 -23.15 6.78
N LYS A 237 -0.13 -22.33 6.18
CA LYS A 237 1.19 -22.00 6.70
C LYS A 237 1.06 -21.25 8.02
N ALA A 238 2.02 -21.46 8.93
CA ALA A 238 2.14 -20.61 10.11
C ALA A 238 2.39 -19.16 9.66
N ALA A 239 1.69 -18.22 10.30
CA ALA A 239 1.91 -16.82 10.01
C ALA A 239 3.18 -16.31 10.69
N THR A 240 4.05 -15.62 9.96
CA THR A 240 5.21 -14.92 10.53
C THR A 240 4.76 -13.52 10.93
N LYS A 241 4.94 -13.18 12.21
CA LYS A 241 4.56 -11.85 12.72
C LYS A 241 5.54 -10.80 12.22
N VAL A 242 5.01 -9.71 11.63
CA VAL A 242 5.77 -8.59 11.08
C VAL A 242 5.33 -7.31 11.76
N THR A 243 6.25 -6.66 12.47
CA THR A 243 5.99 -5.41 13.18
C THR A 243 6.60 -4.17 12.50
N SER A 244 7.52 -4.38 11.54
CA SER A 244 8.12 -3.30 10.75
C SER A 244 8.52 -3.82 9.36
N LEU A 245 8.59 -2.90 8.38
CA LEU A 245 9.11 -3.16 7.04
C LEU A 245 10.50 -2.54 6.84
N ASP A 246 11.31 -2.51 7.89
CA ASP A 246 12.67 -2.03 7.84
C ASP A 246 13.60 -2.97 7.03
N PRO A 247 14.79 -2.50 6.60
CA PRO A 247 15.71 -3.30 5.78
C PRO A 247 16.13 -4.63 6.42
N LYS A 248 16.22 -4.70 7.74
CA LYS A 248 16.61 -5.92 8.46
C LYS A 248 15.48 -6.95 8.42
N THR A 249 14.25 -6.54 8.71
CA THR A 249 13.05 -7.40 8.71
C THR A 249 12.75 -7.90 7.31
N VAL A 250 12.71 -6.98 6.31
CA VAL A 250 12.48 -7.36 4.91
C VAL A 250 13.60 -8.26 4.40
N GLY A 251 14.87 -7.96 4.69
CA GLY A 251 16.00 -8.79 4.31
C GLY A 251 15.92 -10.22 4.91
N ALA A 252 15.48 -10.36 6.15
CA ALA A 252 15.28 -11.67 6.79
C ALA A 252 14.16 -12.47 6.12
N MET A 253 13.06 -11.84 5.74
CA MET A 253 11.96 -12.50 5.00
C MET A 253 12.42 -12.91 3.59
N VAL A 254 13.06 -12.02 2.85
CA VAL A 254 13.53 -12.28 1.49
C VAL A 254 14.60 -13.37 1.48
N SER A 255 15.47 -13.44 2.50
CA SER A 255 16.48 -14.49 2.62
C SER A 255 15.87 -15.90 2.76
N GLN A 256 14.69 -16.04 3.40
CA GLN A 256 13.97 -17.31 3.46
C GLN A 256 13.41 -17.73 2.10
N LEU A 257 12.97 -16.75 1.28
CA LEU A 257 12.51 -16.99 -0.09
C LEU A 257 13.68 -17.25 -1.06
N ALA A 258 14.91 -16.86 -0.71
CA ALA A 258 16.10 -17.05 -1.53
C ALA A 258 16.62 -18.49 -1.54
N VAL A 259 15.98 -19.41 -0.82
CA VAL A 259 16.32 -20.85 -0.82
C VAL A 259 15.06 -21.67 -1.13
N ASP A 260 15.24 -22.77 -1.85
CA ASP A 260 14.16 -23.72 -2.12
C ASP A 260 13.94 -24.69 -0.93
N ASP A 261 12.97 -25.62 -1.07
CA ASP A 261 12.69 -26.63 -0.05
C ASP A 261 13.87 -27.59 0.21
N SER A 262 14.76 -27.74 -0.76
CA SER A 262 16.00 -28.54 -0.64
C SER A 262 17.15 -27.75 0.01
N GLY A 263 16.96 -26.48 0.36
CA GLY A 263 18.00 -25.60 0.91
C GLY A 263 18.96 -25.03 -0.12
N LYS A 264 18.69 -25.18 -1.42
CA LYS A 264 19.52 -24.62 -2.49
C LYS A 264 19.20 -23.14 -2.70
N PRO A 265 20.20 -22.27 -2.91
CA PRO A 265 19.99 -20.86 -3.16
C PRO A 265 19.31 -20.64 -4.53
N ARG A 266 18.48 -19.61 -4.60
CA ARG A 266 17.83 -19.14 -5.83
C ARG A 266 17.79 -17.63 -5.89
N GLN A 267 17.72 -17.08 -7.11
CA GLN A 267 17.52 -15.66 -7.30
C GLN A 267 16.09 -15.27 -6.95
N VAL A 268 15.96 -14.20 -6.17
CA VAL A 268 14.68 -13.57 -5.85
C VAL A 268 14.35 -12.54 -6.94
N ARG A 269 13.26 -12.76 -7.65
CA ARG A 269 12.71 -11.85 -8.66
C ARG A 269 11.19 -11.88 -8.59
N ASP A 270 10.52 -10.88 -9.17
CA ASP A 270 9.06 -10.78 -9.22
C ASP A 270 8.43 -11.01 -7.83
N LEU A 271 9.00 -10.33 -6.83
CA LEU A 271 8.50 -10.39 -5.46
C LEU A 271 7.21 -9.60 -5.33
N VAL A 272 6.18 -10.22 -4.78
CA VAL A 272 4.88 -9.62 -4.55
C VAL A 272 4.51 -9.67 -3.07
N LEU A 273 3.92 -8.59 -2.59
CA LEU A 273 3.29 -8.50 -1.27
C LEU A 273 1.79 -8.33 -1.47
N ILE A 274 1.01 -9.37 -1.17
CA ILE A 274 -0.44 -9.38 -1.30
C ILE A 274 -1.04 -9.02 0.05
N VAL A 275 -1.93 -8.02 0.08
CA VAL A 275 -2.54 -7.51 1.31
C VAL A 275 -4.01 -7.20 1.10
N ASN A 276 -4.82 -7.26 2.18
CA ASN A 276 -6.19 -6.77 2.13
C ASN A 276 -6.21 -5.25 1.86
N PRO A 277 -7.12 -4.72 1.01
CA PRO A 277 -7.18 -3.30 0.68
C PRO A 277 -7.28 -2.38 1.92
N GLN A 278 -8.04 -2.77 2.94
CA GLN A 278 -8.13 -1.98 4.17
C GLN A 278 -6.82 -1.97 4.96
N ASP A 279 -6.10 -3.10 5.01
CA ASP A 279 -4.81 -3.19 5.68
C ASP A 279 -3.71 -2.47 4.91
N TYR A 280 -3.83 -2.39 3.59
CA TYR A 280 -2.94 -1.55 2.80
C TYR A 280 -2.96 -0.11 3.31
N PHE A 281 -4.15 0.51 3.39
CA PHE A 281 -4.25 1.91 3.83
C PHE A 281 -3.99 2.10 5.32
N GLN A 282 -4.39 1.15 6.17
CA GLN A 282 -4.25 1.28 7.62
C GLN A 282 -2.86 0.93 8.15
N ARG A 283 -2.13 0.02 7.48
CA ARG A 283 -0.87 -0.56 7.99
C ARG A 283 0.29 -0.42 7.02
N VAL A 284 0.13 -0.90 5.78
CA VAL A 284 1.25 -0.97 4.82
C VAL A 284 1.63 0.42 4.32
N MET A 285 0.66 1.23 3.91
CA MET A 285 0.92 2.59 3.45
C MET A 285 1.63 3.44 4.51
N PRO A 286 1.17 3.52 5.79
CA PRO A 286 1.91 4.25 6.82
C PRO A 286 3.31 3.68 7.12
N ALA A 287 3.49 2.36 6.97
CA ALA A 287 4.78 1.70 7.19
C ALA A 287 5.78 1.89 6.03
N THR A 288 5.30 2.32 4.85
CA THR A 288 6.11 2.48 3.63
C THR A 288 6.10 3.90 3.07
N THR A 289 5.45 4.84 3.76
CA THR A 289 5.43 6.25 3.35
C THR A 289 6.56 7.01 4.02
N VAL A 290 7.36 7.69 3.21
CA VAL A 290 8.49 8.54 3.64
C VAL A 290 8.21 9.97 3.25
N MET A 291 8.45 10.90 4.17
CA MET A 291 8.48 12.32 3.85
C MET A 291 9.86 12.68 3.28
N ALA A 292 9.90 13.15 2.05
CA ALA A 292 11.11 13.60 1.39
C ALA A 292 11.55 14.98 1.97
N PRO A 293 12.84 15.38 1.80
CA PRO A 293 13.34 16.67 2.31
C PRO A 293 12.61 17.89 1.75
N ASP A 294 11.96 17.76 0.60
CA ASP A 294 11.14 18.79 -0.04
C ASP A 294 9.71 18.92 0.55
N GLY A 295 9.39 18.11 1.57
CA GLY A 295 8.07 18.08 2.22
C GLY A 295 7.02 17.24 1.48
N THR A 296 7.37 16.57 0.38
CA THR A 296 6.46 15.67 -0.33
C THR A 296 6.44 14.27 0.29
N TYR A 297 5.30 13.56 0.18
CA TYR A 297 5.22 12.16 0.60
C TYR A 297 5.50 11.22 -0.57
N ARG A 298 6.35 10.22 -0.33
CA ARG A 298 6.62 9.12 -1.25
C ARG A 298 6.06 7.84 -0.66
N ASN A 299 5.13 7.22 -1.36
CA ASN A 299 4.48 5.99 -0.95
C ASN A 299 5.22 4.77 -1.51
N ASN A 300 5.00 3.60 -0.88
CA ASN A 300 5.58 2.30 -1.29
C ASN A 300 7.12 2.33 -1.38
N VAL A 301 7.76 3.05 -0.46
CA VAL A 301 9.23 3.03 -0.32
C VAL A 301 9.62 1.78 0.48
N LEU A 302 10.06 0.77 -0.23
CA LEU A 302 10.44 -0.53 0.33
C LEU A 302 11.94 -0.78 0.16
N PRO A 303 12.60 -1.47 1.11
CA PRO A 303 14.04 -1.73 1.06
C PRO A 303 14.47 -2.65 -0.09
N TYR A 304 13.55 -3.45 -0.62
CA TYR A 304 13.76 -4.33 -1.74
C TYR A 304 12.61 -4.12 -2.76
N PRO A 305 12.90 -4.16 -4.08
CA PRO A 305 11.86 -4.03 -5.10
C PRO A 305 10.81 -5.14 -4.97
N MET A 306 9.60 -4.77 -4.59
CA MET A 306 8.45 -5.67 -4.54
C MET A 306 7.18 -4.91 -4.94
N GLU A 307 6.27 -5.60 -5.58
CA GLU A 307 4.97 -5.04 -5.93
C GLU A 307 3.97 -5.31 -4.81
N VAL A 308 3.30 -4.26 -4.35
CA VAL A 308 2.23 -4.40 -3.36
C VAL A 308 0.90 -4.53 -4.10
N ILE A 309 0.27 -5.69 -3.95
CA ILE A 309 -0.99 -6.02 -4.61
C ILE A 309 -2.11 -6.05 -3.57
N GLN A 310 -3.17 -5.31 -3.85
CA GLN A 310 -4.36 -5.32 -3.00
C GLN A 310 -5.31 -6.41 -3.46
N SER A 311 -5.72 -7.29 -2.54
CA SER A 311 -6.66 -8.38 -2.81
C SER A 311 -7.63 -8.58 -1.67
N ALA A 312 -8.91 -8.69 -2.00
CA ALA A 312 -9.96 -9.01 -1.05
C ALA A 312 -9.97 -10.51 -0.64
N ALA A 313 -9.11 -11.33 -1.26
CA ALA A 313 -9.00 -12.75 -0.97
C ALA A 313 -8.36 -13.07 0.39
N LEU A 314 -7.66 -12.09 0.99
CA LEU A 314 -7.03 -12.22 2.31
C LEU A 314 -7.89 -11.62 3.42
N GLU A 315 -7.90 -12.30 4.57
CA GLU A 315 -8.50 -11.77 5.79
C GLU A 315 -7.70 -10.57 6.31
N ARG A 316 -8.35 -9.78 7.16
CA ARG A 316 -7.68 -8.63 7.79
C ARG A 316 -6.57 -9.08 8.74
N GLY A 317 -5.46 -8.37 8.70
CA GLY A 317 -4.27 -8.70 9.47
C GLY A 317 -3.37 -9.73 8.81
N GLU A 318 -3.81 -10.36 7.71
CA GLU A 318 -3.00 -11.32 6.95
C GLU A 318 -2.39 -10.67 5.69
N ALA A 319 -1.18 -11.10 5.37
CA ALA A 319 -0.53 -10.78 4.11
C ALA A 319 0.22 -12.01 3.57
N VAL A 320 0.51 -12.00 2.28
CA VAL A 320 1.32 -13.02 1.62
C VAL A 320 2.50 -12.34 0.92
N LEU A 321 3.70 -12.75 1.27
CA LEU A 321 4.93 -12.37 0.57
C LEU A 321 5.42 -13.56 -0.24
N GLY A 322 5.69 -13.37 -1.53
CA GLY A 322 6.13 -14.49 -2.34
C GLY A 322 6.62 -14.16 -3.73
N LEU A 323 7.09 -15.21 -4.40
CA LEU A 323 7.63 -15.14 -5.76
C LEU A 323 6.54 -15.53 -6.76
N ALA A 324 5.95 -14.56 -7.44
CA ALA A 324 4.80 -14.79 -8.31
C ALA A 324 5.05 -15.87 -9.38
N TYR A 325 6.22 -15.88 -10.01
CA TYR A 325 6.62 -16.89 -11.01
C TYR A 325 6.73 -18.34 -10.46
N ARG A 326 6.73 -18.48 -9.15
CA ARG A 326 6.75 -19.81 -8.48
C ARG A 326 5.35 -20.34 -8.17
N TYR A 327 4.32 -19.68 -8.65
CA TYR A 327 2.98 -20.24 -8.65
C TYR A 327 2.67 -20.85 -10.02
N PHE A 328 2.26 -22.11 -10.03
CA PHE A 328 1.83 -22.80 -11.25
C PHE A 328 0.31 -22.65 -11.42
N GLY A 329 -0.10 -22.12 -12.56
CA GLY A 329 -1.51 -22.06 -12.96
C GLY A 329 -1.77 -22.99 -14.13
N ALA A 330 -2.75 -23.85 -14.03
CA ALA A 330 -3.29 -24.66 -15.10
C ALA A 330 -4.68 -24.14 -15.50
N ALA A 331 -4.88 -23.95 -16.78
CA ALA A 331 -6.16 -23.49 -17.31
C ALA A 331 -6.67 -24.47 -18.38
N GLY A 332 -7.98 -24.67 -18.42
CA GLY A 332 -8.62 -25.30 -19.58
C GLY A 332 -8.45 -24.43 -20.83
N THR A 333 -8.84 -24.96 -21.96
CA THR A 333 -8.72 -24.30 -23.27
C THR A 333 -9.35 -22.92 -23.35
N ASP A 334 -10.16 -22.54 -22.36
CA ASP A 334 -10.84 -21.25 -22.29
C ASP A 334 -10.85 -20.76 -20.84
N LEU A 335 -9.78 -20.10 -20.41
CA LEU A 335 -9.67 -19.53 -19.06
C LEU A 335 -10.68 -18.38 -18.85
N ALA A 336 -10.99 -17.64 -19.91
CA ALA A 336 -11.99 -16.57 -19.86
C ALA A 336 -13.41 -17.09 -19.54
N GLY A 337 -13.60 -18.41 -19.61
CA GLY A 337 -14.88 -19.03 -19.34
C GLY A 337 -15.83 -18.97 -20.53
N ARG A 338 -16.70 -19.95 -20.60
CA ARG A 338 -17.77 -19.99 -21.60
C ARG A 338 -19.08 -19.57 -20.97
N ILE A 339 -19.71 -18.54 -21.55
CA ILE A 339 -21.04 -18.10 -21.13
C ILE A 339 -22.10 -18.81 -21.97
N GLU A 340 -23.02 -19.43 -21.28
CA GLU A 340 -24.21 -20.08 -21.87
C GLU A 340 -25.46 -19.48 -21.22
N TYR A 341 -26.59 -19.50 -21.92
CA TYR A 341 -27.85 -19.06 -21.34
C TYR A 341 -28.98 -20.09 -21.62
N SER A 342 -29.99 -20.05 -20.77
CA SER A 342 -31.20 -20.88 -20.90
C SER A 342 -32.45 -20.09 -20.55
N ASP A 343 -33.44 -20.15 -21.42
CA ASP A 343 -34.78 -19.54 -21.21
C ASP A 343 -35.73 -20.50 -20.51
N HIS A 344 -35.36 -21.80 -20.39
CA HIS A 344 -36.22 -22.84 -19.86
C HIS A 344 -35.97 -23.15 -18.39
N ALA A 345 -34.79 -22.86 -17.86
CA ALA A 345 -34.38 -23.22 -16.49
C ALA A 345 -35.30 -22.62 -15.40
N ARG A 346 -35.82 -21.39 -15.65
CA ARG A 346 -36.76 -20.70 -14.78
C ARG A 346 -37.92 -20.10 -15.56
N PHE A 347 -38.57 -20.94 -16.36
CA PHE A 347 -39.66 -20.55 -17.25
C PHE A 347 -40.85 -19.91 -16.48
N LEU A 348 -41.27 -20.52 -15.38
CA LEU A 348 -42.41 -20.03 -14.58
C LEU A 348 -42.11 -18.71 -13.83
N GLN A 349 -40.85 -18.39 -13.64
CA GLN A 349 -40.41 -17.11 -13.03
C GLN A 349 -40.15 -16.02 -14.08
N ASP A 350 -40.38 -16.34 -15.35
CA ASP A 350 -40.07 -15.45 -16.49
C ASP A 350 -38.63 -14.91 -16.46
N GLN A 351 -37.66 -15.82 -16.22
CA GLN A 351 -36.25 -15.47 -16.12
C GLN A 351 -35.42 -16.24 -17.14
N ARG A 352 -34.45 -15.54 -17.77
CA ARG A 352 -33.33 -16.13 -18.48
C ARG A 352 -32.19 -16.36 -17.48
N VAL A 353 -31.59 -17.53 -17.48
CA VAL A 353 -30.45 -17.88 -16.63
C VAL A 353 -29.20 -17.88 -17.47
N TYR A 354 -28.26 -17.04 -17.13
CA TYR A 354 -26.90 -17.02 -17.68
C TYR A 354 -25.97 -17.82 -16.77
N ILE A 355 -25.07 -18.59 -17.35
CA ILE A 355 -24.08 -19.40 -16.63
C ILE A 355 -22.71 -19.15 -17.24
N ILE A 356 -21.71 -18.91 -16.42
CA ILE A 356 -20.30 -18.95 -16.82
C ILE A 356 -19.65 -20.20 -16.22
N LYS A 357 -18.80 -20.87 -17.00
CA LYS A 357 -18.02 -22.04 -16.57
C LYS A 357 -16.60 -21.87 -17.06
N ALA A 358 -15.64 -22.10 -16.17
CA ALA A 358 -14.24 -22.21 -16.52
C ALA A 358 -13.62 -23.39 -15.77
N TYR A 359 -12.47 -23.84 -16.25
CA TYR A 359 -11.72 -24.93 -15.67
C TYR A 359 -10.31 -24.43 -15.39
N ALA A 360 -9.93 -24.47 -14.13
CA ALA A 360 -8.61 -24.05 -13.70
C ALA A 360 -8.13 -24.87 -12.51
N ASN A 361 -6.83 -24.91 -12.31
CA ASN A 361 -6.21 -25.40 -11.09
C ASN A 361 -4.88 -24.65 -10.90
N GLY A 362 -4.27 -24.78 -9.73
CA GLY A 362 -2.99 -24.15 -9.45
C GLY A 362 -2.43 -24.58 -8.12
N MET A 363 -1.12 -24.42 -7.98
CA MET A 363 -0.40 -24.72 -6.75
C MET A 363 0.96 -23.98 -6.70
N PRO A 364 1.46 -23.66 -5.51
CA PRO A 364 2.85 -23.25 -5.35
C PRO A 364 3.80 -24.36 -5.80
N LYS A 365 4.87 -24.02 -6.54
CA LYS A 365 5.88 -24.99 -7.02
C LYS A 365 6.73 -25.54 -5.88
N ASP A 366 6.86 -24.83 -4.78
CA ASP A 366 7.53 -25.25 -3.55
C ASP A 366 6.94 -24.51 -2.33
N ASN A 367 7.17 -25.08 -1.14
CA ASN A 367 6.59 -24.54 0.08
C ASN A 367 7.20 -23.18 0.48
N LYS A 368 8.47 -22.95 0.16
CA LYS A 368 9.18 -21.71 0.46
C LYS A 368 8.97 -20.61 -0.60
N ALA A 369 8.17 -20.85 -1.65
CA ALA A 369 7.87 -19.85 -2.65
C ALA A 369 7.02 -18.68 -2.10
N PHE A 370 6.23 -18.94 -1.07
CA PHE A 370 5.32 -17.99 -0.45
C PHE A 370 5.38 -18.09 1.06
N MET A 371 5.28 -16.95 1.73
CA MET A 371 5.19 -16.82 3.19
C MET A 371 3.87 -16.19 3.56
N ARG A 372 3.20 -16.74 4.59
CA ARG A 372 2.05 -16.10 5.22
C ARG A 372 2.55 -15.18 6.34
N LEU A 373 2.12 -13.94 6.34
CA LEU A 373 2.52 -12.92 7.29
C LEU A 373 1.32 -12.50 8.16
N ASP A 374 1.58 -12.23 9.42
CA ASP A 374 0.66 -11.52 10.31
C ASP A 374 1.16 -10.07 10.44
N ILE A 375 0.40 -9.14 9.87
CA ILE A 375 0.68 -7.71 9.85
C ILE A 375 -0.23 -6.92 10.80
N SER A 376 -0.92 -7.59 11.72
CA SER A 376 -1.86 -6.96 12.65
C SER A 376 -1.22 -5.85 13.48
N ASP A 377 0.06 -6.04 13.86
CA ASP A 377 0.85 -5.12 14.67
C ASP A 377 1.90 -4.35 13.85
N LEU A 378 1.72 -4.24 12.53
CA LEU A 378 2.64 -3.49 11.69
C LEU A 378 2.58 -2.00 12.06
N ALA A 379 3.72 -1.49 12.54
CA ALA A 379 3.84 -0.12 12.97
C ALA A 379 4.14 0.83 11.78
N PRO A 380 3.69 2.09 11.84
CA PRO A 380 4.12 3.12 10.90
C PRO A 380 5.64 3.27 10.89
N LEU A 381 6.19 3.75 9.76
CA LEU A 381 7.61 4.02 9.65
C LEU A 381 7.99 5.11 10.68
N ALA A 382 8.79 4.73 11.67
CA ALA A 382 9.35 5.65 12.65
C ALA A 382 10.86 5.75 12.42
N TYR A 383 11.37 6.96 12.23
CA TYR A 383 12.81 7.20 12.29
C TYR A 383 13.24 7.10 13.75
N LYS A 384 13.97 6.08 14.12
CA LYS A 384 14.69 6.04 15.39
C LYS A 384 15.84 7.04 15.26
N VAL A 385 15.67 8.21 15.80
CA VAL A 385 16.81 9.08 16.13
C VAL A 385 17.46 8.43 17.33
N GLU A 386 18.54 7.68 17.12
CA GLU A 386 19.46 7.38 18.21
C GLU A 386 20.05 8.72 18.62
N VAL A 387 19.49 9.32 19.65
CA VAL A 387 20.20 10.33 20.41
C VAL A 387 21.38 9.55 21.01
N GLN A 388 22.55 9.61 20.37
CA GLN A 388 23.77 9.20 21.02
C GLN A 388 23.80 9.97 22.32
N ASP A 389 23.58 9.25 23.43
CA ASP A 389 23.65 9.83 24.76
C ASP A 389 25.01 10.49 24.88
N ALA A 390 24.97 11.81 24.92
CA ALA A 390 26.13 12.62 24.93
C ALA A 390 27.04 12.15 26.06
N ARG A 391 28.29 11.90 25.69
CA ARG A 391 29.43 11.98 26.58
C ARG A 391 29.21 11.39 27.98
N THR A 392 29.80 10.22 28.25
CA THR A 392 29.89 9.68 29.60
C THR A 392 30.36 10.80 30.55
N LYS A 393 29.52 11.17 31.48
CA LYS A 393 29.86 12.21 32.50
C LYS A 393 31.11 11.77 33.21
N GLY A 394 32.06 12.71 33.37
CA GLY A 394 33.33 12.45 34.06
C GLY A 394 33.08 12.08 35.51
N ASN A 395 33.87 11.16 36.04
CA ASN A 395 33.84 10.70 37.43
C ASN A 395 35.03 11.27 38.27
N ASP A 396 35.73 12.30 37.78
CA ASP A 396 36.85 12.89 38.48
C ASP A 396 36.35 13.89 39.55
N ALA A 397 36.43 13.51 40.79
CA ALA A 397 36.14 14.32 41.97
C ALA A 397 37.39 14.85 42.67
N THR A 398 38.53 14.96 41.95
CA THR A 398 39.75 15.48 42.55
C THR A 398 39.90 16.99 42.46
N LEU A 399 40.70 17.57 43.37
CA LEU A 399 41.14 18.96 43.27
C LEU A 399 42.46 19.07 42.50
N ALA A 400 42.53 20.07 41.62
CA ALA A 400 43.80 20.52 41.01
C ALA A 400 44.62 21.41 41.95
N ALA A 401 43.94 22.21 42.81
CA ALA A 401 44.61 23.07 43.79
C ALA A 401 43.68 23.32 44.98
N LEU A 402 44.30 23.47 46.16
CA LEU A 402 43.68 23.94 47.38
C LEU A 402 44.57 24.98 48.05
N ASN A 403 44.03 26.21 48.25
CA ASN A 403 44.78 27.30 48.89
C ASN A 403 43.91 27.93 49.98
N ILE A 404 44.55 28.23 51.11
CA ILE A 404 43.91 28.89 52.26
C ILE A 404 44.77 30.08 52.61
N GLY A 405 44.45 31.29 52.08
CA GLY A 405 45.16 32.55 52.42
C GLY A 405 46.68 32.53 52.22
N GLY A 406 47.19 31.61 51.40
CA GLY A 406 48.62 31.40 51.21
C GLY A 406 49.29 30.61 52.35
N LEU A 407 48.54 29.98 53.27
CA LEU A 407 49.09 29.14 54.34
C LEU A 407 49.78 27.89 53.76
N ALA A 408 50.90 27.52 54.37
CA ALA A 408 51.56 26.26 54.01
C ALA A 408 50.75 25.09 54.52
N LEU A 409 50.25 24.23 53.62
CA LEU A 409 49.59 22.99 53.96
C LEU A 409 50.62 21.90 54.28
N SER A 410 50.43 21.16 55.38
CA SER A 410 51.24 19.98 55.73
C SER A 410 50.37 18.72 55.74
N PRO A 411 50.69 17.70 54.92
CA PRO A 411 51.70 17.73 53.84
C PRO A 411 51.38 18.75 52.73
N ALA A 412 52.34 19.02 51.83
CA ALA A 412 52.08 19.88 50.67
C ALA A 412 50.91 19.28 49.85
N PHE A 413 50.11 20.17 49.21
CA PHE A 413 48.92 19.74 48.49
C PHE A 413 49.23 18.70 47.38
N ALA A 414 48.52 17.62 47.41
CA ALA A 414 48.52 16.58 46.38
C ALA A 414 47.07 16.07 46.18
N ALA A 415 46.60 15.93 44.94
CA ALA A 415 45.23 15.51 44.61
C ALA A 415 44.79 14.19 45.26
N ALA A 416 45.73 13.27 45.56
CA ALA A 416 45.43 12.00 46.20
C ALA A 416 45.27 12.12 47.74
N THR A 417 45.89 13.13 48.35
CA THR A 417 45.86 13.34 49.79
C THR A 417 44.61 14.12 50.21
N VAL A 418 43.92 13.60 51.22
CA VAL A 418 42.61 14.18 51.64
C VAL A 418 42.65 14.84 52.99
N THR A 419 43.79 14.78 53.74
CA THR A 419 43.90 15.35 55.06
C THR A 419 45.15 16.24 55.17
N TYR A 420 44.96 17.45 55.64
CA TYR A 420 46.01 18.46 55.76
C TYR A 420 45.93 19.19 57.11
N THR A 421 47.02 19.80 57.54
CA THR A 421 47.08 20.74 58.63
C THR A 421 47.75 22.03 58.18
N ALA A 422 47.34 23.14 58.79
CA ALA A 422 47.95 24.46 58.57
C ALA A 422 47.89 25.25 59.89
N THR A 423 48.77 26.22 60.04
CA THR A 423 48.79 27.13 61.19
C THR A 423 48.65 28.58 60.69
N THR A 424 47.96 29.45 61.49
CA THR A 424 47.78 30.84 61.16
C THR A 424 47.71 31.69 62.41
N SER A 425 48.18 32.91 62.28
CA SER A 425 47.92 34.02 63.26
C SER A 425 46.87 35.01 62.77
N ASN A 426 46.39 34.86 61.53
CA ASN A 426 45.42 35.73 60.88
C ASN A 426 44.05 35.64 61.53
N ALA A 427 43.27 36.68 61.48
CA ALA A 427 41.87 36.63 61.90
C ALA A 427 40.98 35.84 60.91
N SER A 428 41.35 35.91 59.64
CA SER A 428 40.61 35.24 58.55
C SER A 428 41.52 35.03 57.34
N ASP A 429 41.23 33.95 56.56
CA ASP A 429 41.91 33.65 55.30
C ASP A 429 40.91 33.22 54.25
N ALA A 430 41.14 33.57 52.99
CA ALA A 430 40.28 33.14 51.88
C ALA A 430 40.57 31.66 51.52
N ILE A 431 39.53 30.85 51.32
CA ILE A 431 39.64 29.45 50.94
C ILE A 431 39.27 29.29 49.45
N SER A 432 40.25 28.93 48.64
CA SER A 432 40.06 28.70 47.21
C SER A 432 40.41 27.23 46.89
N ALA A 433 39.43 26.51 46.33
CA ALA A 433 39.54 25.14 45.89
C ALA A 433 39.22 25.03 44.40
N LEU A 434 40.14 24.59 43.58
CA LEU A 434 39.99 24.41 42.14
C LEU A 434 39.81 22.93 41.82
N PRO A 435 38.69 22.49 41.29
CA PRO A 435 38.50 21.10 40.86
C PRO A 435 39.39 20.80 39.65
N ALA A 436 39.83 19.51 39.51
CA ALA A 436 40.59 19.06 38.35
C ALA A 436 39.72 18.99 37.11
N ASP A 437 38.46 18.59 37.27
CA ASP A 437 37.45 18.64 36.23
C ASP A 437 36.61 19.91 36.38
N ALA A 438 36.58 20.74 35.32
CA ALA A 438 35.82 21.98 35.29
C ALA A 438 34.28 21.78 35.43
N ALA A 439 33.78 20.59 35.14
CA ALA A 439 32.36 20.22 35.30
C ALA A 439 32.03 19.74 36.73
N ALA A 440 33.04 19.48 37.57
CA ALA A 440 32.84 19.09 38.97
C ALA A 440 32.40 20.29 39.82
N SER A 441 31.56 20.05 40.80
CA SER A 441 31.11 21.06 41.77
C SER A 441 31.89 20.97 43.08
N VAL A 442 32.18 22.15 43.70
CA VAL A 442 32.94 22.24 44.95
C VAL A 442 32.07 22.92 46.01
N LYS A 443 32.01 22.27 47.20
CA LYS A 443 31.35 22.78 48.39
C LYS A 443 32.34 22.91 49.53
N VAL A 444 32.47 24.12 50.08
CA VAL A 444 33.41 24.45 51.20
C VAL A 444 32.61 24.64 52.48
N THR A 445 33.03 23.99 53.56
CA THR A 445 32.45 24.18 54.90
C THR A 445 33.52 24.43 55.94
N VAL A 446 33.27 25.33 56.88
CA VAL A 446 34.16 25.66 58.01
C VAL A 446 33.41 25.49 59.31
N GLY A 447 33.87 24.65 60.21
CA GLY A 447 33.14 24.38 61.46
C GLY A 447 31.69 23.85 61.23
N GLY A 448 31.42 23.21 60.07
CA GLY A 448 30.11 22.77 59.68
C GLY A 448 29.21 23.81 58.96
N LYS A 449 29.62 25.06 58.88
CA LYS A 449 28.92 26.11 58.17
C LYS A 449 29.45 26.25 56.73
N GLU A 450 28.56 26.26 55.77
CA GLU A 450 28.90 26.44 54.36
C GLU A 450 29.34 27.87 54.07
N ILE A 451 30.40 28.02 53.26
CA ILE A 451 30.88 29.30 52.73
C ILE A 451 31.10 29.17 51.22
N ASN A 452 31.04 30.30 50.52
CA ASN A 452 31.34 30.33 49.08
C ASN A 452 32.81 30.01 48.84
N ASN A 453 33.12 29.24 47.82
CA ASN A 453 34.48 28.98 47.37
C ASN A 453 35.13 30.32 46.96
N GLY A 454 36.31 30.62 47.52
CA GLY A 454 36.98 31.91 47.38
C GLY A 454 36.66 32.92 48.49
N ALA A 455 35.68 32.67 49.37
CA ALA A 455 35.34 33.54 50.48
C ALA A 455 36.32 33.39 51.67
N ALA A 456 36.45 34.44 52.46
CA ALA A 456 37.25 34.40 53.69
C ALA A 456 36.51 33.67 54.83
N ALA A 457 37.20 32.73 55.46
CA ALA A 457 36.80 32.07 56.68
C ALA A 457 37.38 32.80 57.90
N THR A 458 36.57 33.03 58.94
CA THR A 458 37.02 33.60 60.22
C THR A 458 37.44 32.44 61.13
N TRP A 459 38.63 32.59 61.77
CA TRP A 459 39.19 31.53 62.61
C TRP A 459 38.94 31.84 64.09
N ALA A 460 38.40 30.77 64.75
CA ALA A 460 38.38 30.76 66.22
C ALA A 460 39.77 30.33 66.78
N THR A 461 40.20 30.81 67.98
CA THR A 461 41.41 30.35 68.60
C THR A 461 41.43 28.86 68.81
N GLY A 462 42.52 28.16 68.41
CA GLY A 462 42.60 26.71 68.42
C GLY A 462 42.33 26.10 67.04
N ALA A 463 41.88 24.84 67.02
CA ALA A 463 41.70 24.07 65.81
C ALA A 463 40.36 24.39 65.10
N ASN A 464 40.41 24.71 63.83
CA ASN A 464 39.28 24.99 62.93
C ASN A 464 39.29 23.95 61.81
N THR A 465 38.17 23.27 61.59
CA THR A 465 38.04 22.26 60.54
C THR A 465 37.44 22.83 59.30
N VAL A 466 38.17 22.78 58.19
CA VAL A 466 37.72 23.08 56.83
C VAL A 466 37.46 21.78 56.10
N LYS A 467 36.31 21.61 55.49
CA LYS A 467 35.99 20.50 54.60
C LYS A 467 35.66 21.06 53.22
N VAL A 468 36.32 20.50 52.21
CA VAL A 468 36.06 20.79 50.79
C VAL A 468 35.56 19.52 50.14
N ALA A 469 34.28 19.44 49.87
CA ALA A 469 33.63 18.31 49.16
C ALA A 469 33.58 18.63 47.67
N VAL A 470 34.15 17.75 46.86
CA VAL A 470 34.10 17.84 45.38
C VAL A 470 33.16 16.74 44.91
N THR A 471 32.21 17.13 44.06
CA THR A 471 31.27 16.19 43.38
C THR A 471 31.58 16.23 41.91
N ALA A 472 31.86 15.06 41.30
CA ALA A 472 32.16 14.92 39.89
C ALA A 472 30.94 15.26 39.02
N GLU A 473 31.13 15.39 37.71
CA GLU A 473 30.06 15.65 36.71
C GLU A 473 28.95 14.60 36.74
N ASP A 474 29.28 13.32 37.13
CA ASP A 474 28.32 12.24 37.25
C ASP A 474 27.29 12.44 38.36
N GLY A 475 27.53 13.42 39.27
CA GLY A 475 26.65 13.74 40.40
C GLY A 475 26.67 12.71 41.54
N THR A 476 27.44 11.64 41.41
CA THR A 476 27.50 10.52 42.36
C THR A 476 28.88 10.32 42.99
N THR A 477 29.92 10.50 42.20
CA THR A 477 31.28 10.33 42.69
C THR A 477 31.69 11.60 43.51
N THR A 478 32.04 11.41 44.80
CA THR A 478 32.41 12.50 45.68
C THR A 478 33.73 12.23 46.37
N LYS A 479 34.51 13.28 46.59
CA LYS A 479 35.76 13.23 47.36
C LYS A 479 35.83 14.45 48.33
N THR A 480 36.16 14.21 49.59
CA THR A 480 36.21 15.27 50.60
C THR A 480 37.62 15.44 51.09
N TYR A 481 38.13 16.69 50.98
CA TYR A 481 39.43 17.11 51.56
C TYR A 481 39.18 17.81 52.89
N THR A 482 39.96 17.47 53.90
CA THR A 482 39.84 18.06 55.25
C THR A 482 41.14 18.78 55.62
N VAL A 483 41.03 20.03 55.98
CA VAL A 483 42.18 20.81 56.49
C VAL A 483 41.89 21.26 57.92
N THR A 484 42.77 20.94 58.83
CA THR A 484 42.73 21.49 60.20
C THR A 484 43.62 22.72 60.27
N VAL A 485 43.01 23.90 60.40
CA VAL A 485 43.70 25.17 60.55
C VAL A 485 43.76 25.52 62.03
N THR A 486 44.99 25.56 62.61
CA THR A 486 45.20 25.93 64.02
C THR A 486 45.57 27.38 64.10
N LYS A 487 44.72 28.16 64.77
CA LYS A 487 45.01 29.60 65.06
C LYS A 487 45.71 29.74 66.42
N SER A 488 46.88 30.30 66.40
CA SER A 488 47.67 30.70 67.60
C SER A 488 47.19 31.99 68.18
#